data_d031f7cfa5746708e1c4c10f68621e9c
#
_entry.id   d031f7cfa5746708e1c4c10f68621e9c
#
_cell.length_a   1.000
_cell.length_b   1.000
_cell.length_c   1.000
_cell.angle_alpha   90.00
_cell.angle_beta   90.00
_cell.angle_gamma   90.00
#
_symmetry.space_group_name_H-M   'P 1'
#
loop_
_entity.id
_entity.type
_entity.pdbx_description
1 polymer ?
#
loop_
_entity_poly.entity_id
_entity_poly.type
_entity_poly.pdbx_seq_one_letter_code
_entity_poly.pdbx_strand_id
1 'polypeptide(L)'
;MADYSKVVAWSGKDALADSSAAKVISGADFHTEFSAVETAVNTKADVNGSASEAFSATTAGAGTNTTQVATTAFVTAAMTAATINNLVYPVGSIYINATVATNPATLLGVGTWVAYGEGRVPVGKAGSGTFDTLGATGGAETHTLTLNEIPSHNHNNGSYQYLLLSNGSATIADTDSTSGEPNLASQGAIAAAGGGAAHNNLQPYITVYMWKRTA
;
A
#
# COMPACT_ATOMS: atom_id res chain seq x y z
N MET A 1 -24.11 21.39 -34.20
CA MET A 1 -23.37 22.16 -35.18
C MET A 1 -24.21 22.21 -36.43
N ALA A 2 -24.51 23.40 -36.94
CA ALA A 2 -25.18 23.53 -38.23
C ALA A 2 -24.15 23.46 -39.33
N ASP A 3 -24.38 22.59 -40.32
CA ASP A 3 -23.56 22.62 -41.52
C ASP A 3 -24.05 23.75 -42.42
N TYR A 4 -23.10 24.37 -43.14
CA TYR A 4 -23.49 25.37 -44.13
C TYR A 4 -24.32 24.72 -45.19
N SER A 5 -25.49 25.34 -45.43
CA SER A 5 -26.37 25.01 -46.53
C SER A 5 -26.60 26.27 -47.37
N LYS A 6 -26.37 26.15 -48.65
CA LYS A 6 -26.53 27.27 -49.59
C LYS A 6 -27.96 27.82 -49.54
N VAL A 7 -28.09 29.09 -49.27
CA VAL A 7 -29.39 29.77 -49.11
C VAL A 7 -29.88 30.38 -50.40
N VAL A 8 -28.97 30.92 -51.21
CA VAL A 8 -29.31 31.53 -52.50
C VAL A 8 -29.24 30.50 -53.63
N ALA A 9 -30.32 30.38 -54.41
CA ALA A 9 -30.36 29.45 -55.55
C ALA A 9 -29.70 30.05 -56.78
N TRP A 10 -28.35 30.11 -56.79
CA TRP A 10 -27.58 30.73 -57.87
C TRP A 10 -27.89 30.13 -59.26
N SER A 11 -27.96 28.82 -59.40
CA SER A 11 -28.30 28.15 -60.66
C SER A 11 -29.75 28.45 -61.11
N GLY A 12 -30.62 28.72 -60.16
CA GLY A 12 -32.01 29.16 -60.50
C GLY A 12 -32.07 30.57 -61.14
N LYS A 13 -31.15 31.45 -60.72
CA LYS A 13 -30.96 32.76 -61.32
C LYS A 13 -30.49 32.67 -62.78
N ASP A 14 -29.57 31.78 -63.10
CA ASP A 14 -29.06 31.56 -64.43
C ASP A 14 -30.12 31.04 -65.44
N ALA A 15 -31.09 30.29 -64.95
CA ALA A 15 -32.22 29.75 -65.73
C ALA A 15 -33.28 30.79 -66.09
N LEU A 16 -33.18 31.98 -65.50
CA LEU A 16 -34.20 33.06 -65.82
C LEU A 16 -33.84 33.71 -67.13
N ALA A 17 -34.93 34.28 -67.77
CA ALA A 17 -34.77 35.09 -69.02
C ALA A 17 -33.85 36.29 -68.75
N ASP A 18 -33.07 36.71 -69.77
CA ASP A 18 -32.11 37.83 -69.63
C ASP A 18 -32.80 39.15 -69.31
N SER A 19 -34.10 39.31 -69.61
CA SER A 19 -34.89 40.45 -69.22
C SER A 19 -35.38 40.45 -67.79
N SER A 20 -35.17 39.36 -67.05
CA SER A 20 -35.68 39.24 -65.67
C SER A 20 -34.80 40.01 -64.72
N ALA A 21 -35.36 40.94 -63.99
CA ALA A 21 -34.66 41.64 -62.90
C ALA A 21 -34.15 40.69 -61.81
N ALA A 22 -34.78 39.54 -61.66
CA ALA A 22 -34.39 38.54 -60.64
C ALA A 22 -33.19 37.71 -61.11
N LYS A 23 -32.70 37.80 -62.35
CA LYS A 23 -31.46 37.21 -62.87
C LYS A 23 -30.22 37.90 -62.31
N VAL A 24 -30.37 39.21 -62.01
CA VAL A 24 -29.19 39.97 -61.44
C VAL A 24 -28.90 39.50 -60.05
N ILE A 25 -27.63 39.22 -59.78
CA ILE A 25 -27.13 38.95 -58.45
C ILE A 25 -27.11 40.30 -57.69
N SER A 26 -27.89 40.43 -56.69
CA SER A 26 -28.00 41.65 -55.89
C SER A 26 -27.06 41.61 -54.65
N GLY A 27 -26.78 42.80 -54.12
CA GLY A 27 -26.07 42.89 -52.82
C GLY A 27 -26.81 42.18 -51.68
N ALA A 28 -28.16 42.09 -51.79
CA ALA A 28 -28.94 41.33 -50.79
C ALA A 28 -28.73 39.84 -50.90
N ASP A 29 -28.52 39.26 -52.11
CA ASP A 29 -28.20 37.85 -52.28
C ASP A 29 -26.86 37.51 -51.65
N PHE A 30 -25.83 38.35 -51.86
CA PHE A 30 -24.54 38.20 -51.23
C PHE A 30 -24.64 38.31 -49.73
N HIS A 31 -25.32 39.33 -49.23
CA HIS A 31 -25.48 39.51 -47.78
C HIS A 31 -26.14 38.29 -47.14
N THR A 32 -27.21 37.76 -47.75
CA THR A 32 -27.93 36.60 -47.24
C THR A 32 -27.01 35.34 -47.20
N GLU A 33 -26.29 35.11 -48.29
CA GLU A 33 -25.42 33.94 -48.37
C GLU A 33 -24.20 34.04 -47.38
N PHE A 34 -23.53 35.19 -47.32
CA PHE A 34 -22.43 35.40 -46.40
C PHE A 34 -22.86 35.39 -44.95
N SER A 35 -24.04 35.88 -44.59
CA SER A 35 -24.60 35.76 -43.25
C SER A 35 -24.89 34.30 -42.88
N ALA A 36 -25.31 33.48 -43.84
CA ALA A 36 -25.46 32.04 -43.62
C ALA A 36 -24.13 31.33 -43.42
N VAL A 37 -23.09 31.70 -44.19
CA VAL A 37 -21.72 31.22 -44.03
C VAL A 37 -21.17 31.63 -42.65
N GLU A 38 -21.31 32.92 -42.29
CA GLU A 38 -20.88 33.43 -40.97
C GLU A 38 -21.55 32.66 -39.85
N THR A 39 -22.86 32.46 -39.92
CA THR A 39 -23.59 31.64 -38.91
C THR A 39 -23.04 30.23 -38.83
N ALA A 40 -22.81 29.57 -39.98
CA ALA A 40 -22.29 28.21 -40.01
C ALA A 40 -20.84 28.14 -39.45
N VAL A 41 -20.00 29.12 -39.77
CA VAL A 41 -18.61 29.19 -39.28
C VAL A 41 -18.59 29.44 -37.76
N ASN A 42 -19.40 30.41 -37.29
CA ASN A 42 -19.45 30.73 -35.86
C ASN A 42 -20.03 29.61 -34.98
N THR A 43 -20.66 28.61 -35.58
CA THR A 43 -21.12 27.40 -34.85
C THR A 43 -20.06 26.29 -34.83
N LYS A 44 -18.94 26.43 -35.50
CA LYS A 44 -17.83 25.47 -35.46
C LYS A 44 -16.92 25.78 -34.28
N ALA A 45 -16.42 24.73 -33.63
CA ALA A 45 -15.44 24.89 -32.62
C ALA A 45 -14.13 25.45 -33.21
N ASP A 46 -13.49 26.40 -32.56
CA ASP A 46 -12.16 26.88 -32.94
C ASP A 46 -11.14 25.73 -32.80
N VAL A 47 -10.48 25.40 -33.90
CA VAL A 47 -9.49 24.34 -33.94
C VAL A 47 -8.27 24.65 -33.04
N ASN A 48 -7.99 25.93 -32.81
CA ASN A 48 -6.88 26.40 -31.99
C ASN A 48 -7.24 26.56 -30.51
N GLY A 49 -8.51 26.36 -30.16
CA GLY A 49 -9.03 26.50 -28.79
C GLY A 49 -9.00 27.95 -28.30
N SER A 50 -10.15 28.56 -28.15
CA SER A 50 -10.28 29.87 -27.53
C SER A 50 -10.63 29.70 -26.05
N ALA A 51 -10.01 30.48 -25.16
CA ALA A 51 -10.39 30.50 -23.74
C ALA A 51 -11.84 30.98 -23.52
N SER A 52 -12.43 31.68 -24.52
CA SER A 52 -13.80 32.17 -24.50
C SER A 52 -14.80 31.25 -25.20
N GLU A 53 -14.32 30.28 -25.98
CA GLU A 53 -15.16 29.32 -26.73
C GLU A 53 -14.87 27.88 -26.28
N ALA A 54 -15.58 27.43 -25.27
CA ALA A 54 -15.44 26.06 -24.79
C ALA A 54 -15.99 25.05 -25.80
N PHE A 55 -15.14 24.13 -26.24
CA PHE A 55 -15.61 22.95 -26.98
C PHE A 55 -16.45 22.07 -26.05
N SER A 56 -17.74 22.00 -26.29
CA SER A 56 -18.67 21.15 -25.52
C SER A 56 -18.96 19.87 -26.29
N ALA A 57 -18.65 18.74 -25.68
CA ALA A 57 -19.05 17.42 -26.18
C ALA A 57 -20.00 16.74 -25.19
N THR A 58 -20.85 15.87 -25.67
CA THR A 58 -21.64 15.01 -24.78
C THR A 58 -20.74 14.08 -24.01
N THR A 59 -20.91 14.06 -22.68
CA THR A 59 -20.13 13.12 -21.83
C THR A 59 -20.51 11.69 -22.16
N ALA A 60 -19.54 10.89 -22.52
CA ALA A 60 -19.74 9.47 -22.79
C ALA A 60 -20.14 8.71 -21.51
N GLY A 61 -20.85 7.59 -21.66
CA GLY A 61 -21.17 6.72 -20.53
C GLY A 61 -19.93 6.10 -19.91
N ALA A 62 -20.02 5.74 -18.64
CA ALA A 62 -18.91 5.06 -17.93
C ALA A 62 -18.50 3.77 -18.66
N GLY A 63 -17.19 3.53 -18.78
CA GLY A 63 -16.64 2.36 -19.48
C GLY A 63 -16.58 2.49 -21.00
N THR A 64 -16.96 3.64 -21.60
CA THR A 64 -16.82 3.87 -23.04
C THR A 64 -15.33 3.82 -23.43
N ASN A 65 -15.00 2.94 -24.37
CA ASN A 65 -13.66 2.79 -24.95
C ASN A 65 -13.75 2.96 -26.47
N THR A 66 -13.85 4.20 -26.91
CA THR A 66 -13.96 4.57 -28.32
C THR A 66 -13.00 5.73 -28.65
N THR A 67 -12.97 6.15 -29.90
CA THR A 67 -12.17 7.30 -30.37
C THR A 67 -12.82 8.66 -30.04
N GLN A 68 -13.87 8.70 -29.21
CA GLN A 68 -14.50 9.94 -28.78
C GLN A 68 -13.58 10.76 -27.88
N VAL A 69 -13.68 12.09 -27.98
CA VAL A 69 -12.94 12.99 -27.06
C VAL A 69 -13.55 12.87 -25.67
N ALA A 70 -12.72 12.54 -24.68
CA ALA A 70 -13.14 12.49 -23.29
C ALA A 70 -13.42 13.92 -22.77
N THR A 71 -14.60 14.13 -22.22
CA THR A 71 -14.93 15.39 -21.53
C THR A 71 -14.22 15.43 -20.16
N THR A 72 -14.04 16.62 -19.60
CA THR A 72 -13.55 16.78 -18.21
C THR A 72 -14.47 16.05 -17.22
N ALA A 73 -15.76 16.05 -17.42
CA ALA A 73 -16.73 15.32 -16.60
C ALA A 73 -16.50 13.80 -16.67
N PHE A 74 -16.21 13.24 -17.84
CA PHE A 74 -15.87 11.82 -18.00
C PHE A 74 -14.59 11.46 -17.24
N VAL A 75 -13.52 12.25 -17.43
CA VAL A 75 -12.24 12.03 -16.74
C VAL A 75 -12.40 12.15 -15.23
N THR A 76 -13.11 13.17 -14.75
CA THR A 76 -13.34 13.36 -13.30
C THR A 76 -14.14 12.19 -12.71
N ALA A 77 -15.16 11.70 -13.40
CA ALA A 77 -15.95 10.55 -12.95
C ALA A 77 -15.13 9.25 -12.95
N ALA A 78 -14.25 9.06 -13.94
CA ALA A 78 -13.38 7.88 -14.03
C ALA A 78 -12.22 7.90 -12.99
N MET A 79 -11.72 9.08 -12.64
CA MET A 79 -10.57 9.28 -11.74
C MET A 79 -11.01 9.78 -10.36
N THR A 80 -12.07 9.23 -9.79
CA THR A 80 -12.45 9.54 -8.41
C THR A 80 -11.39 9.03 -7.44
N ALA A 81 -11.21 9.69 -6.30
CA ALA A 81 -10.34 9.21 -5.23
C ALA A 81 -10.65 7.76 -4.84
N ALA A 82 -11.94 7.38 -4.83
CA ALA A 82 -12.37 6.02 -4.57
C ALA A 82 -11.85 5.02 -5.61
N THR A 83 -11.91 5.36 -6.89
CA THR A 83 -11.40 4.50 -7.98
C THR A 83 -9.90 4.28 -7.84
N ILE A 84 -9.14 5.36 -7.62
CA ILE A 84 -7.69 5.32 -7.46
C ILE A 84 -7.32 4.52 -6.21
N ASN A 85 -7.96 4.80 -5.07
CA ASN A 85 -7.67 4.12 -3.81
C ASN A 85 -8.00 2.62 -3.85
N ASN A 86 -9.04 2.21 -4.59
CA ASN A 86 -9.35 0.80 -4.82
C ASN A 86 -8.26 0.08 -5.64
N LEU A 87 -7.64 0.77 -6.57
CA LEU A 87 -6.54 0.23 -7.37
C LEU A 87 -5.24 0.12 -6.56
N VAL A 88 -4.93 1.13 -5.75
CA VAL A 88 -3.70 1.18 -4.91
C VAL A 88 -3.79 0.21 -3.74
N TYR A 89 -4.96 0.07 -3.15
CA TYR A 89 -5.21 -0.79 -1.99
C TYR A 89 -6.31 -1.81 -2.29
N PRO A 90 -6.07 -2.85 -3.08
CA PRO A 90 -7.03 -3.94 -3.27
C PRO A 90 -7.32 -4.66 -1.93
N VAL A 91 -8.41 -5.42 -1.86
CA VAL A 91 -8.75 -6.23 -0.69
C VAL A 91 -7.59 -7.15 -0.32
N GLY A 92 -7.20 -7.17 0.95
CA GLY A 92 -6.02 -7.87 1.46
C GLY A 92 -4.78 -6.98 1.63
N SER A 93 -4.76 -5.76 1.09
CA SER A 93 -3.64 -4.82 1.27
C SER A 93 -3.48 -4.41 2.73
N ILE A 94 -2.25 -4.11 3.10
CA ILE A 94 -1.90 -3.54 4.40
C ILE A 94 -1.54 -2.06 4.21
N TYR A 95 -2.22 -1.20 4.96
CA TYR A 95 -1.90 0.22 5.09
C TYR A 95 -1.09 0.44 6.35
N ILE A 96 0.03 1.15 6.24
CA ILE A 96 0.92 1.47 7.37
C ILE A 96 1.02 2.99 7.51
N ASN A 97 0.86 3.49 8.74
CA ASN A 97 1.03 4.91 9.03
C ASN A 97 1.80 5.10 10.34
N ALA A 98 2.82 5.93 10.29
CA ALA A 98 3.70 6.15 11.44
C ALA A 98 3.11 7.11 12.49
N THR A 99 2.11 7.92 12.13
CA THR A 99 1.64 9.02 12.99
C THR A 99 0.13 9.06 13.19
N VAL A 100 -0.66 8.63 12.20
CA VAL A 100 -2.11 8.80 12.20
C VAL A 100 -2.82 7.50 12.53
N ALA A 101 -3.54 7.48 13.65
CA ALA A 101 -4.31 6.35 14.14
C ALA A 101 -5.69 6.19 13.47
N THR A 102 -6.11 7.15 12.65
CA THR A 102 -7.43 7.15 12.02
C THR A 102 -7.56 5.98 11.05
N ASN A 103 -8.69 5.27 11.13
CA ASN A 103 -8.99 4.15 10.23
C ASN A 103 -8.91 4.58 8.75
N PRO A 104 -8.22 3.82 7.88
CA PRO A 104 -8.09 4.16 6.47
C PRO A 104 -9.41 4.31 5.72
N ALA A 105 -10.51 3.69 6.16
CA ALA A 105 -11.84 3.94 5.59
C ALA A 105 -12.20 5.42 5.62
N THR A 106 -11.87 6.12 6.73
CA THR A 106 -12.11 7.55 6.87
C THR A 106 -11.09 8.39 6.09
N LEU A 107 -9.81 7.99 6.08
CA LEU A 107 -8.74 8.74 5.43
C LEU A 107 -8.80 8.64 3.89
N LEU A 108 -9.09 7.45 3.38
CA LEU A 108 -9.05 7.13 1.96
C LEU A 108 -10.43 7.15 1.31
N GLY A 109 -11.50 7.15 2.14
CA GLY A 109 -12.89 7.15 1.68
C GLY A 109 -13.34 5.83 1.02
N VAL A 110 -12.59 4.73 1.21
CA VAL A 110 -12.89 3.44 0.58
C VAL A 110 -12.58 2.26 1.49
N GLY A 111 -13.34 1.20 1.32
CA GLY A 111 -13.12 -0.12 1.90
C GLY A 111 -13.46 -0.23 3.38
N THR A 112 -13.40 -1.44 3.86
CA THR A 112 -13.48 -1.80 5.28
C THR A 112 -12.10 -2.23 5.75
N TRP A 113 -11.66 -1.71 6.89
CA TRP A 113 -10.33 -1.92 7.42
C TRP A 113 -10.38 -2.35 8.87
N VAL A 114 -9.51 -3.28 9.23
CA VAL A 114 -9.34 -3.76 10.60
C VAL A 114 -7.89 -3.57 11.04
N ALA A 115 -7.65 -3.34 12.31
CA ALA A 115 -6.31 -3.31 12.88
C ALA A 115 -5.59 -4.64 12.56
N TYR A 116 -4.31 -4.59 12.26
CA TYR A 116 -3.55 -5.74 11.83
C TYR A 116 -2.18 -5.82 12.49
N GLY A 117 -1.84 -7.00 12.98
CA GLY A 117 -0.49 -7.28 13.48
C GLY A 117 -0.11 -6.54 14.76
N GLU A 118 -1.07 -6.17 15.62
CA GLU A 118 -0.80 -5.50 16.89
C GLU A 118 0.21 -6.30 17.73
N GLY A 119 1.31 -5.64 18.14
CA GLY A 119 2.41 -6.26 18.89
C GLY A 119 3.22 -7.31 18.10
N ARG A 120 3.11 -7.36 16.76
CA ARG A 120 3.76 -8.38 15.93
C ARG A 120 4.52 -7.77 14.76
N VAL A 121 5.57 -8.45 14.36
CA VAL A 121 6.32 -8.16 13.14
C VAL A 121 5.79 -9.03 12.00
N PRO A 122 5.34 -8.46 10.87
CA PRO A 122 4.95 -9.24 9.70
C PRO A 122 6.13 -10.03 9.13
N VAL A 123 5.89 -11.29 8.83
CA VAL A 123 6.85 -12.19 8.18
C VAL A 123 6.28 -12.65 6.85
N GLY A 124 7.12 -12.72 5.82
CA GLY A 124 6.72 -13.25 4.51
C GLY A 124 6.28 -14.72 4.61
N LYS A 125 5.15 -15.06 3.96
CA LYS A 125 4.68 -16.45 3.85
C LYS A 125 5.68 -17.29 3.07
N ALA A 126 6.12 -18.41 3.64
CA ALA A 126 6.95 -19.41 2.97
C ALA A 126 6.10 -20.45 2.21
N GLY A 127 6.74 -21.20 1.32
CA GLY A 127 6.10 -22.32 0.63
C GLY A 127 5.92 -23.55 1.53
N SER A 128 6.77 -23.70 2.58
CA SER A 128 6.75 -24.81 3.53
C SER A 128 7.43 -24.41 4.84
N GLY A 129 7.24 -25.17 5.90
CA GLY A 129 7.86 -24.97 7.20
C GLY A 129 7.07 -24.04 8.12
N THR A 130 7.72 -23.41 9.09
CA THR A 130 7.08 -22.65 10.17
C THR A 130 6.19 -21.49 9.67
N PHE A 131 6.50 -20.90 8.52
CA PHE A 131 5.80 -19.73 7.97
C PHE A 131 4.94 -20.06 6.75
N ASP A 132 4.48 -21.30 6.60
CA ASP A 132 3.73 -21.77 5.43
C ASP A 132 2.23 -21.49 5.48
N THR A 133 1.70 -21.15 6.64
CA THR A 133 0.27 -20.87 6.83
C THR A 133 0.02 -19.37 6.91
N LEU A 134 -0.78 -18.85 5.96
CA LEU A 134 -1.13 -17.42 5.94
C LEU A 134 -1.92 -17.03 7.20
N GLY A 135 -1.48 -15.97 7.87
CA GLY A 135 -2.11 -15.46 9.09
C GLY A 135 -1.75 -16.23 10.36
N ALA A 136 -0.91 -17.26 10.29
CA ALA A 136 -0.39 -17.93 11.48
C ALA A 136 0.38 -16.93 12.35
N THR A 137 0.31 -17.13 13.67
CA THR A 137 1.00 -16.30 14.66
C THR A 137 1.87 -17.17 15.54
N GLY A 138 2.99 -16.63 15.98
CA GLY A 138 3.95 -17.35 16.84
C GLY A 138 4.99 -16.41 17.40
N GLY A 139 6.04 -17.02 18.02
CA GLY A 139 7.10 -16.30 18.70
C GLY A 139 6.76 -15.91 20.13
N ALA A 140 7.74 -15.43 20.85
CA ALA A 140 7.64 -14.95 22.23
C ALA A 140 8.51 -13.73 22.42
N GLU A 141 8.02 -12.74 23.16
CA GLU A 141 8.78 -11.52 23.48
C GLU A 141 9.92 -11.80 24.47
N THR A 142 9.74 -12.80 25.32
CA THR A 142 10.73 -13.24 26.31
C THR A 142 10.82 -14.75 26.30
N HIS A 143 12.00 -15.29 26.65
CA HIS A 143 12.23 -16.71 26.73
C HIS A 143 13.11 -17.04 27.95
N THR A 144 12.71 -18.04 28.74
CA THR A 144 13.55 -18.63 29.77
C THR A 144 14.23 -19.86 29.19
N LEU A 145 15.55 -19.88 29.22
CA LEU A 145 16.33 -21.00 28.68
C LEU A 145 15.99 -22.30 29.42
N THR A 146 15.75 -23.34 28.65
CA THR A 146 15.65 -24.71 29.13
C THR A 146 17.03 -25.36 29.20
N LEU A 147 17.17 -26.47 29.97
CA LEU A 147 18.43 -27.20 30.08
C LEU A 147 18.98 -27.65 28.70
N ASN A 148 18.07 -27.99 27.77
CA ASN A 148 18.48 -28.45 26.43
C ASN A 148 18.95 -27.32 25.49
N GLU A 149 18.68 -26.07 25.84
CA GLU A 149 19.10 -24.90 25.08
C GLU A 149 20.42 -24.34 25.53
N ILE A 150 20.93 -24.83 26.65
CA ILE A 150 22.27 -24.49 27.13
C ILE A 150 23.27 -25.48 26.52
N PRO A 151 24.39 -25.00 25.93
CA PRO A 151 25.43 -25.89 25.43
C PRO A 151 25.90 -26.86 26.51
N SER A 152 26.15 -28.10 26.13
CA SER A 152 26.71 -29.09 27.05
C SER A 152 28.03 -28.56 27.63
N HIS A 153 28.10 -28.44 28.94
CA HIS A 153 29.29 -28.00 29.67
C HIS A 153 29.43 -28.79 30.95
N ASN A 154 30.63 -28.88 31.44
CA ASN A 154 30.90 -29.45 32.74
C ASN A 154 31.72 -28.45 33.60
N HIS A 155 31.60 -28.61 34.90
CA HIS A 155 32.41 -27.87 35.87
C HIS A 155 33.61 -28.72 36.28
N ASN A 156 34.45 -29.03 35.28
CA ASN A 156 35.63 -29.85 35.47
C ASN A 156 36.71 -29.00 36.13
N ASN A 157 36.63 -28.85 37.44
CA ASN A 157 37.62 -28.14 38.23
C ASN A 157 38.61 -29.14 38.80
N GLY A 158 39.33 -29.86 37.93
CA GLY A 158 40.48 -30.73 38.20
C GLY A 158 40.42 -31.48 39.54
N SER A 159 40.90 -30.88 40.57
CA SER A 159 40.99 -31.47 41.90
C SER A 159 39.66 -31.61 42.65
N TYR A 160 38.64 -30.80 42.37
CA TYR A 160 37.36 -30.86 43.11
C TYR A 160 36.46 -32.01 42.67
N GLN A 161 36.52 -32.41 41.43
CA GLN A 161 35.72 -33.55 40.95
C GLN A 161 36.22 -34.84 41.58
N TYR A 162 37.48 -34.92 41.86
CA TYR A 162 38.09 -36.09 42.53
C TYR A 162 37.66 -36.17 43.99
N LEU A 163 37.47 -35.03 44.64
CA LEU A 163 37.00 -34.97 46.03
C LEU A 163 35.53 -35.38 46.17
N LEU A 164 34.70 -35.07 45.19
CA LEU A 164 33.25 -35.38 45.22
C LEU A 164 32.93 -36.80 44.78
N LEU A 165 33.81 -37.46 44.05
CA LEU A 165 33.65 -38.84 43.58
C LEU A 165 34.23 -39.91 44.53
N SER A 166 34.91 -39.55 45.55
CA SER A 166 35.29 -40.48 46.60
C SER A 166 34.09 -40.73 47.52
N ASN A 167 33.18 -41.48 46.96
CA ASN A 167 32.11 -42.25 47.48
C ASN A 167 32.03 -42.35 49.01
N GLY A 168 31.01 -41.70 49.58
CA GLY A 168 30.28 -42.15 50.78
C GLY A 168 31.04 -42.43 52.09
N SER A 169 32.32 -42.40 52.09
CA SER A 169 33.20 -42.34 53.22
C SER A 169 34.40 -41.50 52.80
N ALA A 170 34.22 -40.21 52.90
CA ALA A 170 35.28 -39.27 52.63
C ALA A 170 36.23 -39.30 53.83
N THR A 171 37.06 -40.28 53.88
CA THR A 171 38.37 -40.14 54.47
C THR A 171 39.25 -39.52 53.41
N ILE A 172 39.27 -38.19 53.36
CA ILE A 172 40.42 -37.51 52.78
C ILE A 172 41.64 -38.04 53.61
N ALA A 173 42.36 -38.92 53.01
CA ALA A 173 43.65 -39.25 53.60
C ALA A 173 44.55 -38.02 53.38
N ASP A 174 44.54 -37.13 54.35
CA ASP A 174 45.59 -36.18 54.51
C ASP A 174 46.81 -37.01 55.01
N THR A 175 47.80 -37.17 54.18
CA THR A 175 49.08 -37.84 54.55
C THR A 175 50.01 -36.90 55.25
N ASP A 176 49.57 -35.69 55.61
CA ASP A 176 50.36 -34.77 56.42
C ASP A 176 49.70 -34.52 57.80
N SER A 177 50.14 -35.25 58.75
CA SER A 177 49.60 -35.29 60.12
C SER A 177 50.01 -34.09 60.97
N THR A 178 50.30 -32.93 60.47
CA THR A 178 50.84 -31.84 61.28
C THR A 178 50.02 -30.52 61.30
N SER A 179 48.94 -30.38 60.66
CA SER A 179 48.13 -29.18 60.97
C SER A 179 46.71 -29.22 60.36
N GLY A 180 45.77 -29.27 61.24
CA GLY A 180 44.43 -28.72 61.02
C GLY A 180 43.68 -29.21 59.76
N GLU A 181 42.76 -30.12 59.95
CA GLU A 181 41.83 -30.55 58.92
C GLU A 181 41.29 -29.35 58.15
N PRO A 182 41.37 -29.27 56.82
CA PRO A 182 40.67 -28.24 56.10
C PRO A 182 39.20 -28.48 56.33
N ASN A 183 38.54 -27.54 56.99
CA ASN A 183 37.10 -27.56 57.21
C ASN A 183 36.40 -27.50 55.86
N LEU A 184 36.04 -28.66 55.33
CA LEU A 184 35.28 -28.81 54.08
C LEU A 184 33.93 -28.08 54.10
N ALA A 185 33.45 -27.72 55.29
CA ALA A 185 32.25 -26.90 55.46
C ALA A 185 32.44 -25.44 55.00
N SER A 186 33.70 -24.99 54.86
CA SER A 186 34.02 -23.64 54.37
C SER A 186 34.55 -23.60 52.95
N GLN A 187 34.71 -24.74 52.29
CA GLN A 187 34.96 -24.79 50.85
C GLN A 187 33.61 -24.52 50.19
N GLY A 188 33.42 -23.30 49.76
CA GLY A 188 32.14 -22.83 49.19
C GLY A 188 31.63 -23.79 48.13
N ALA A 189 30.46 -24.32 48.35
CA ALA A 189 29.72 -25.00 47.29
C ALA A 189 29.81 -24.14 46.04
N ILE A 190 30.07 -24.74 44.86
CA ILE A 190 29.95 -24.01 43.60
C ILE A 190 28.57 -23.40 43.61
N ALA A 191 28.49 -22.11 43.87
CA ALA A 191 27.22 -21.42 43.98
C ALA A 191 26.50 -21.51 42.64
N ALA A 192 25.20 -21.72 42.68
CA ALA A 192 24.41 -21.67 41.48
C ALA A 192 24.62 -20.31 40.80
N ALA A 193 25.10 -20.32 39.56
CA ALA A 193 25.27 -19.13 38.76
C ALA A 193 24.04 -18.96 37.85
N GLY A 194 23.50 -17.76 37.81
CA GLY A 194 22.33 -17.44 37.01
C GLY A 194 21.06 -17.36 37.83
N GLY A 195 20.14 -16.49 37.42
CA GLY A 195 18.87 -16.18 38.12
C GLY A 195 17.62 -16.86 37.58
N GLY A 196 17.74 -17.66 36.51
CA GLY A 196 16.58 -18.29 35.86
C GLY A 196 15.57 -17.31 35.24
N ALA A 197 15.93 -16.02 35.14
CA ALA A 197 15.06 -15.02 34.54
C ALA A 197 14.98 -15.17 33.01
N ALA A 198 13.84 -14.85 32.45
CA ALA A 198 13.68 -14.81 31.00
C ALA A 198 14.55 -13.68 30.39
N HIS A 199 15.17 -13.95 29.26
CA HIS A 199 15.86 -12.94 28.48
C HIS A 199 14.93 -12.31 27.44
N ASN A 200 15.26 -11.11 26.98
CA ASN A 200 14.54 -10.38 25.94
C ASN A 200 14.83 -11.00 24.56
N ASN A 201 13.76 -11.29 23.81
CA ASN A 201 13.80 -11.82 22.43
C ASN A 201 13.44 -10.76 21.38
N LEU A 202 13.15 -9.52 21.79
CA LEU A 202 12.75 -8.47 20.87
C LEU A 202 13.96 -7.93 20.11
N GLN A 203 13.87 -7.91 18.77
CA GLN A 203 14.77 -7.12 17.95
C GLN A 203 14.46 -5.62 18.13
N PRO A 204 15.41 -4.71 17.78
CA PRO A 204 15.11 -3.29 17.71
C PRO A 204 13.88 -3.05 16.82
N TYR A 205 12.92 -2.28 17.31
CA TYR A 205 11.65 -2.04 16.60
C TYR A 205 11.22 -0.58 16.70
N ILE A 206 10.31 -0.21 15.80
CA ILE A 206 9.53 1.03 15.86
C ILE A 206 8.06 0.67 15.68
N THR A 207 7.20 1.24 16.50
CA THR A 207 5.76 0.99 16.41
C THR A 207 5.11 1.92 15.39
N VAL A 208 4.20 1.37 14.59
CA VAL A 208 3.39 2.07 13.59
C VAL A 208 1.96 1.54 13.63
N TYR A 209 1.01 2.30 13.11
CA TYR A 209 -0.35 1.82 12.89
C TYR A 209 -0.40 0.97 11.63
N MET A 210 -0.92 -0.25 11.74
CA MET A 210 -1.13 -1.15 10.61
C MET A 210 -2.60 -1.53 10.51
N TRP A 211 -3.13 -1.49 9.28
CA TRP A 211 -4.51 -1.82 8.98
C TRP A 211 -4.57 -2.75 7.77
N LYS A 212 -5.41 -3.78 7.84
CA LYS A 212 -5.67 -4.68 6.72
C LYS A 212 -7.02 -4.37 6.10
N ARG A 213 -7.08 -4.21 4.79
CA ARG A 213 -8.32 -4.08 4.04
C ARG A 213 -9.05 -5.42 3.95
N THR A 214 -10.35 -5.44 4.28
CA THR A 214 -11.20 -6.64 4.30
C THR A 214 -12.31 -6.61 3.26
N ALA A 215 -12.72 -5.42 2.82
CA ALA A 215 -13.70 -5.22 1.76
C ALA A 215 -13.44 -3.90 0.99
#